data_86d0ca8bd9c239ce828645db4d26448d
#
_entry.id   86d0ca8bd9c239ce828645db4d26448d
#
_cell.length_a   1.000
_cell.length_b   1.000
_cell.length_c   1.000
_cell.angle_alpha   90.00
_cell.angle_beta   90.00
_cell.angle_gamma   90.00
#
_symmetry.space_group_name_H-M   'P 1'
#
loop_
_entity.id
_entity.type
_entity.pdbx_description
1 polymer ?
#
loop_
_entity_poly.entity_id
_entity_poly.type
_entity_poly.pdbx_seq_one_letter_code
_entity_poly.pdbx_strand_id
1 'polypeptide(L)'
;MTTVAQTMTTPYYWQGEWVDAEEAGRRLDRLGSVLPALPGPLDVEHVLGACERFAGTLTDRDGAEYGRLFADLTDPATTALPVADAEAALAGLAAALDRGLLAAQLTAELGGTAPHRPAPAAFAGGAAELWQPIGTLVHIAPRNVAVAGVLSVVEGLLAGNVNVVKTSGGESLFTQHALAMLADADPSGQVRDRLVVLRFSSRDTEWLRQLCRPADAVAVWGTEEAVEGVARFLPSGCRLVEWGPKISLAYLDRTGDRRDGRALRALARDILRNGQRTCTSPQVVYVDTDDTEVLFTEARALTDALAAEADAFPELPRETAEQAEVTNVVTVARLEEHLGLTRTFSGPDGRWHVLADKRPGLTASPLFGTVWVKPLPREDIVRVLHPMRRYLQTVGLHTAPDHAVPVATEFFRAGALRIAALGSMLDSYPGEPHDGQLALQRYSRRVSIAMAGVAGPSGGNVR
;
A
#
# COMPACT_ATOMS: atom_id res chain seq x y z
N MET A 1 5.86 46.92 -16.21
CA MET A 1 6.16 45.55 -16.64
C MET A 1 6.99 44.90 -15.54
N THR A 2 6.34 44.30 -14.60
CA THR A 2 7.00 43.72 -13.43
C THR A 2 7.13 42.21 -13.73
N THR A 3 8.37 41.78 -13.92
CA THR A 3 8.76 40.40 -14.14
C THR A 3 8.43 39.60 -12.86
N VAL A 4 7.39 38.81 -12.92
CA VAL A 4 7.12 37.80 -11.89
C VAL A 4 8.23 36.77 -12.01
N ALA A 5 9.17 36.80 -11.08
CA ALA A 5 10.13 35.70 -10.91
C ALA A 5 9.37 34.43 -10.66
N GLN A 6 9.33 33.52 -11.65
CA GLN A 6 8.97 32.11 -11.45
C GLN A 6 9.96 31.59 -10.41
N THR A 7 9.47 31.38 -9.20
CA THR A 7 10.18 30.63 -8.17
C THR A 7 10.39 29.24 -8.74
N MET A 8 11.62 28.92 -9.18
CA MET A 8 11.97 27.57 -9.63
C MET A 8 11.74 26.63 -8.45
N THR A 9 10.68 25.88 -8.50
CA THR A 9 10.43 24.79 -7.55
C THR A 9 11.51 23.75 -7.77
N THR A 10 12.44 23.66 -6.81
CA THR A 10 13.44 22.60 -6.75
C THR A 10 12.76 21.32 -6.29
N PRO A 11 12.47 20.34 -7.17
CA PRO A 11 11.60 19.22 -6.85
C PRO A 11 12.31 18.04 -6.18
N TYR A 12 13.57 18.18 -5.79
CA TYR A 12 14.40 17.11 -5.24
C TYR A 12 14.87 17.45 -3.84
N TYR A 13 14.66 16.53 -2.91
CA TYR A 13 15.17 16.64 -1.55
C TYR A 13 16.34 15.66 -1.36
N TRP A 14 17.48 16.17 -0.89
CA TRP A 14 18.70 15.40 -0.76
C TRP A 14 19.37 15.67 0.59
N GLN A 15 19.19 14.79 1.54
CA GLN A 15 19.85 14.84 2.85
C GLN A 15 19.79 16.22 3.53
N GLY A 16 18.61 16.84 3.56
CA GLY A 16 18.37 18.16 4.16
C GLY A 16 18.41 19.33 3.20
N GLU A 17 18.80 19.13 1.95
CA GLU A 17 18.90 20.19 0.95
C GLU A 17 17.86 20.02 -0.17
N TRP A 18 17.27 21.13 -0.58
CA TRP A 18 16.49 21.19 -1.80
C TRP A 18 17.39 21.52 -2.97
N VAL A 19 17.42 20.65 -3.96
CA VAL A 19 18.31 20.77 -5.11
C VAL A 19 17.53 20.74 -6.43
N ASP A 20 18.14 21.31 -7.48
CA ASP A 20 17.60 21.25 -8.83
C ASP A 20 17.95 19.93 -9.55
N ALA A 21 17.43 19.76 -10.76
CA ALA A 21 17.64 18.55 -11.54
C ALA A 21 19.11 18.30 -11.93
N GLU A 22 19.87 19.36 -12.18
CA GLU A 22 21.28 19.25 -12.57
C GLU A 22 22.12 18.76 -11.39
N GLU A 23 21.92 19.35 -10.21
CA GLU A 23 22.61 18.91 -8.99
C GLU A 23 22.16 17.51 -8.56
N ALA A 24 20.86 17.21 -8.63
CA ALA A 24 20.35 15.87 -8.34
C ALA A 24 20.98 14.81 -9.25
N GLY A 25 21.11 15.09 -10.56
CA GLY A 25 21.78 14.20 -11.51
C GLY A 25 23.26 13.99 -11.17
N ARG A 26 23.99 15.07 -10.86
CA ARG A 26 25.41 14.97 -10.44
C ARG A 26 25.59 14.13 -9.16
N ARG A 27 24.69 14.28 -8.19
CA ARG A 27 24.71 13.48 -6.93
C ARG A 27 24.33 12.03 -7.18
N LEU A 28 23.37 11.79 -8.06
CA LEU A 28 22.91 10.45 -8.40
C LEU A 28 24.02 9.61 -9.06
N ASP A 29 24.82 10.22 -9.93
CA ASP A 29 26.02 9.58 -10.51
C ASP A 29 27.03 9.09 -9.46
N ARG A 30 27.05 9.75 -8.29
CA ARG A 30 27.96 9.46 -7.17
C ARG A 30 27.26 8.73 -6.02
N LEU A 31 26.00 8.35 -6.17
CA LEU A 31 25.18 7.80 -5.09
C LEU A 31 25.89 6.64 -4.37
N GLY A 32 26.46 5.70 -5.11
CA GLY A 32 27.20 4.57 -4.55
C GLY A 32 28.50 4.92 -3.79
N SER A 33 29.04 6.12 -3.95
CA SER A 33 30.22 6.57 -3.22
C SER A 33 29.89 7.47 -2.01
N VAL A 34 28.72 8.12 -2.03
CA VAL A 34 28.28 9.00 -0.93
C VAL A 34 27.66 8.19 0.23
N LEU A 35 26.91 7.15 -0.08
CA LEU A 35 26.16 6.39 0.92
C LEU A 35 27.01 5.51 1.87
N PRO A 36 28.16 4.91 1.46
CA PRO A 36 28.99 4.11 2.37
C PRO A 36 29.60 4.90 3.53
N ALA A 37 29.65 6.22 3.45
CA ALA A 37 30.25 7.09 4.47
C ALA A 37 29.32 7.37 5.67
N LEU A 38 28.12 6.82 5.73
CA LEU A 38 27.19 7.06 6.83
C LEU A 38 27.64 6.35 8.12
N PRO A 39 27.64 7.06 9.25
CA PRO A 39 28.07 6.49 10.51
C PRO A 39 27.06 5.50 11.07
N GLY A 40 27.42 4.23 11.22
CA GLY A 40 26.73 3.22 12.03
C GLY A 40 25.24 2.99 11.74
N PRO A 41 24.59 2.08 12.46
CA PRO A 41 23.15 1.89 12.38
C PRO A 41 22.40 3.11 12.94
N LEU A 42 21.27 3.47 12.31
CA LEU A 42 20.35 4.50 12.80
C LEU A 42 19.78 4.07 14.16
N ASP A 43 19.79 4.99 15.14
CA ASP A 43 19.10 4.75 16.40
C ASP A 43 17.58 4.83 16.18
N VAL A 44 16.88 3.73 16.42
CA VAL A 44 15.44 3.62 16.27
C VAL A 44 14.68 4.68 17.10
N GLU A 45 15.23 5.07 18.26
CA GLU A 45 14.62 6.11 19.09
C GLU A 45 14.53 7.48 18.40
N HIS A 46 15.50 7.82 17.57
CA HIS A 46 15.43 9.04 16.75
C HIS A 46 14.32 8.98 15.71
N VAL A 47 14.12 7.82 15.08
CA VAL A 47 13.03 7.61 14.11
C VAL A 47 11.67 7.70 14.80
N LEU A 48 11.50 6.98 15.92
CA LEU A 48 10.25 7.00 16.69
C LEU A 48 9.91 8.42 17.17
N GLY A 49 10.90 9.15 17.68
CA GLY A 49 10.71 10.54 18.12
C GLY A 49 10.41 11.50 16.95
N ALA A 50 11.01 11.30 15.78
CA ALA A 50 10.69 12.08 14.58
C ALA A 50 9.27 11.81 14.11
N CYS A 51 8.84 10.54 14.07
CA CYS A 51 7.48 10.16 13.70
C CYS A 51 6.44 10.77 14.64
N GLU A 52 6.67 10.72 15.96
CA GLU A 52 5.77 11.32 16.96
C GLU A 52 5.61 12.82 16.78
N ARG A 53 6.71 13.56 16.56
CA ARG A 53 6.67 15.02 16.33
C ARG A 53 6.00 15.34 15.00
N PHE A 54 6.31 14.61 13.95
CA PHE A 54 5.69 14.79 12.65
C PHE A 54 4.19 14.45 12.67
N ALA A 55 3.77 13.42 13.40
CA ALA A 55 2.35 13.13 13.63
C ALA A 55 1.62 14.31 14.31
N GLY A 56 2.28 14.99 15.25
CA GLY A 56 1.76 16.24 15.84
C GLY A 56 1.51 17.33 14.79
N THR A 57 2.45 17.54 13.87
CA THR A 57 2.28 18.47 12.74
C THR A 57 1.10 18.11 11.85
N LEU A 58 0.88 16.81 11.59
CA LEU A 58 -0.23 16.33 10.75
C LEU A 58 -1.61 16.49 11.40
N THR A 59 -1.68 16.77 12.69
CA THR A 59 -2.93 17.01 13.43
C THR A 59 -3.18 18.49 13.71
N ASP A 60 -2.18 19.36 13.54
CA ASP A 60 -2.29 20.81 13.72
C ASP A 60 -2.85 21.46 12.44
N ARG A 61 -4.18 21.48 12.31
CA ARG A 61 -4.87 21.98 11.12
C ARG A 61 -4.62 23.47 10.82
N ASP A 62 -4.24 24.25 11.82
CA ASP A 62 -3.93 25.68 11.68
C ASP A 62 -2.45 25.93 11.37
N GLY A 63 -1.62 24.87 11.41
CA GLY A 63 -0.19 24.93 11.14
C GLY A 63 0.15 25.11 9.67
N ALA A 64 1.22 25.84 9.37
CA ALA A 64 1.67 26.11 8.01
C ALA A 64 2.10 24.81 7.28
N GLU A 65 2.69 23.86 7.99
CA GLU A 65 3.12 22.57 7.49
C GLU A 65 1.92 21.69 7.08
N TYR A 66 0.89 21.62 7.95
CA TYR A 66 -0.37 20.95 7.60
C TYR A 66 -0.98 21.58 6.34
N GLY A 67 -1.08 22.92 6.31
CA GLY A 67 -1.63 23.65 5.16
C GLY A 67 -0.89 23.36 3.86
N ARG A 68 0.42 23.22 3.90
CA ARG A 68 1.25 22.84 2.74
C ARG A 68 0.94 21.43 2.26
N LEU A 69 0.96 20.43 3.15
CA LEU A 69 0.67 19.04 2.79
C LEU A 69 -0.76 18.86 2.28
N PHE A 70 -1.70 19.57 2.88
CA PHE A 70 -3.09 19.58 2.41
C PHE A 70 -3.20 20.18 1.00
N ALA A 71 -2.51 21.29 0.74
CA ALA A 71 -2.47 21.91 -0.60
C ALA A 71 -1.86 20.97 -1.65
N ASP A 72 -0.78 20.25 -1.31
CA ASP A 72 -0.16 19.26 -2.21
C ASP A 72 -1.15 18.11 -2.55
N LEU A 73 -1.93 17.63 -1.58
CA LEU A 73 -2.90 16.54 -1.81
C LEU A 73 -4.13 17.01 -2.61
N THR A 74 -4.47 18.29 -2.54
CA THR A 74 -5.65 18.86 -3.22
C THR A 74 -5.31 19.64 -4.48
N ASP A 75 -4.05 19.66 -4.92
CA ASP A 75 -3.59 20.39 -6.10
C ASP A 75 -4.24 19.85 -7.39
N PRO A 76 -5.11 20.64 -8.06
CA PRO A 76 -5.79 20.21 -9.27
C PRO A 76 -4.87 19.99 -10.48
N ALA A 77 -3.62 20.47 -10.42
CA ALA A 77 -2.62 20.24 -11.47
C ALA A 77 -1.99 18.84 -11.39
N THR A 78 -2.30 18.08 -10.35
CA THR A 78 -1.78 16.73 -10.10
C THR A 78 -2.91 15.73 -9.84
N THR A 79 -2.67 14.69 -9.08
CA THR A 79 -3.71 13.73 -8.66
C THR A 79 -4.45 14.28 -7.43
N ALA A 80 -5.32 15.29 -7.64
CA ALA A 80 -6.05 15.95 -6.58
C ALA A 80 -7.00 14.98 -5.85
N LEU A 81 -6.91 14.98 -4.53
CA LEU A 81 -7.90 14.34 -3.68
C LEU A 81 -9.03 15.32 -3.33
N PRO A 82 -10.27 14.84 -3.15
CA PRO A 82 -11.31 15.61 -2.49
C PRO A 82 -10.87 16.05 -1.09
N VAL A 83 -11.37 17.19 -0.63
CA VAL A 83 -11.01 17.77 0.69
C VAL A 83 -11.13 16.74 1.83
N ALA A 84 -12.26 16.03 1.89
CA ALA A 84 -12.50 15.03 2.94
C ALA A 84 -11.49 13.86 2.88
N ASP A 85 -11.10 13.44 1.67
CA ASP A 85 -10.14 12.36 1.48
C ASP A 85 -8.71 12.80 1.80
N ALA A 86 -8.35 14.06 1.51
CA ALA A 86 -7.07 14.64 1.88
C ALA A 86 -6.94 14.78 3.42
N GLU A 87 -8.00 15.25 4.10
CA GLU A 87 -8.05 15.28 5.56
C GLU A 87 -7.94 13.88 6.17
N ALA A 88 -8.67 12.90 5.61
CA ALA A 88 -8.62 11.52 6.06
C ALA A 88 -7.22 10.89 5.83
N ALA A 89 -6.56 11.22 4.72
CA ALA A 89 -5.21 10.75 4.42
C ALA A 89 -4.18 11.27 5.42
N LEU A 90 -4.23 12.58 5.76
CA LEU A 90 -3.35 13.19 6.77
C LEU A 90 -3.61 12.62 8.17
N ALA A 91 -4.87 12.48 8.56
CA ALA A 91 -5.24 11.88 9.84
C ALA A 91 -4.82 10.40 9.93
N GLY A 92 -4.99 9.63 8.84
CA GLY A 92 -4.55 8.24 8.75
C GLY A 92 -3.03 8.10 8.82
N LEU A 93 -2.29 9.00 8.16
CA LEU A 93 -0.83 9.05 8.27
C LEU A 93 -0.39 9.36 9.70
N ALA A 94 -1.01 10.37 10.36
CA ALA A 94 -0.71 10.70 11.75
C ALA A 94 -0.93 9.50 12.68
N ALA A 95 -2.04 8.80 12.52
CA ALA A 95 -2.34 7.60 13.31
C ALA A 95 -1.33 6.45 13.05
N ALA A 96 -0.89 6.25 11.81
CA ALA A 96 0.10 5.24 11.46
C ALA A 96 1.51 5.56 12.01
N LEU A 97 1.79 6.84 12.31
CA LEU A 97 3.06 7.30 12.88
C LEU A 97 3.04 7.30 14.42
N ASP A 98 1.99 6.77 15.07
CA ASP A 98 1.96 6.63 16.52
C ASP A 98 3.16 5.85 17.04
N ARG A 99 3.89 6.45 17.98
CA ARG A 99 5.11 5.87 18.55
C ARG A 99 4.91 4.50 19.16
N GLY A 100 3.80 4.30 19.87
CA GLY A 100 3.49 3.04 20.54
C GLY A 100 3.20 1.93 19.53
N LEU A 101 2.50 2.26 18.45
CA LEU A 101 2.19 1.33 17.37
C LEU A 101 3.44 0.94 16.58
N LEU A 102 4.32 1.89 16.24
CA LEU A 102 5.60 1.61 15.57
C LEU A 102 6.53 0.77 16.46
N ALA A 103 6.59 1.03 17.77
CA ALA A 103 7.35 0.22 18.73
C ALA A 103 6.78 -1.21 18.85
N ALA A 104 5.46 -1.36 18.82
CA ALA A 104 4.79 -2.65 18.79
C ALA A 104 5.11 -3.43 17.50
N GLN A 105 5.10 -2.75 16.35
CA GLN A 105 5.50 -3.33 15.07
C GLN A 105 6.95 -3.83 15.09
N LEU A 106 7.89 -3.00 15.56
CA LEU A 106 9.30 -3.41 15.72
C LEU A 106 9.42 -4.65 16.60
N THR A 107 8.67 -4.70 17.70
CA THR A 107 8.68 -5.84 18.63
C THR A 107 8.13 -7.09 17.96
N ALA A 108 7.03 -6.98 17.26
CA ALA A 108 6.39 -8.10 16.57
C ALA A 108 7.24 -8.65 15.40
N GLU A 109 7.84 -7.75 14.61
CA GLU A 109 8.56 -8.14 13.40
C GLU A 109 10.05 -8.45 13.64
N LEU A 110 10.73 -7.67 14.50
CA LEU A 110 12.17 -7.76 14.69
C LEU A 110 12.59 -8.18 16.13
N GLY A 111 11.61 -8.43 17.00
CA GLY A 111 11.85 -8.94 18.35
C GLY A 111 12.18 -7.88 19.40
N GLY A 112 12.02 -6.60 19.10
CA GLY A 112 12.23 -5.51 20.06
C GLY A 112 12.54 -4.16 19.39
N THR A 113 12.58 -3.10 20.19
CA THR A 113 12.89 -1.73 19.74
C THR A 113 14.39 -1.46 19.56
N ALA A 114 15.24 -2.44 19.84
CA ALA A 114 16.68 -2.36 19.61
C ALA A 114 17.17 -3.52 18.69
N PRO A 115 16.62 -3.65 17.47
CA PRO A 115 16.85 -4.80 16.60
C PRO A 115 18.31 -4.97 16.19
N HIS A 116 19.10 -3.90 16.22
CA HIS A 116 20.52 -3.89 15.85
C HIS A 116 21.45 -4.32 16.98
N ARG A 117 20.92 -4.64 18.17
CA ARG A 117 21.70 -5.18 19.29
C ARG A 117 21.70 -6.71 19.25
N PRO A 118 22.86 -7.34 19.51
CA PRO A 118 22.93 -8.80 19.61
C PRO A 118 21.99 -9.34 20.70
N ALA A 119 21.20 -10.35 20.35
CA ALA A 119 20.37 -11.11 21.28
C ALA A 119 20.74 -12.60 21.19
N PRO A 120 20.59 -13.39 22.28
CA PRO A 120 20.88 -14.82 22.26
C PRO A 120 20.09 -15.53 21.13
N ALA A 121 20.75 -16.36 20.35
CA ALA A 121 20.10 -17.16 19.34
C ALA A 121 19.21 -18.24 19.97
N ALA A 122 17.96 -18.38 19.46
CA ALA A 122 16.99 -19.29 20.06
C ALA A 122 17.39 -20.77 20.00
N PHE A 123 18.20 -21.16 19.01
CA PHE A 123 18.48 -22.56 18.71
C PHE A 123 19.96 -22.96 18.89
N ALA A 124 20.83 -22.03 19.32
CA ALA A 124 22.27 -22.31 19.46
C ALA A 124 22.85 -21.67 20.71
N GLY A 125 23.17 -22.46 21.72
CA GLY A 125 23.91 -22.00 22.87
C GLY A 125 25.26 -21.42 22.46
N GLY A 126 25.57 -20.18 22.92
CA GLY A 126 26.81 -19.49 22.59
C GLY A 126 26.82 -18.69 21.29
N ALA A 127 25.69 -18.57 20.60
CA ALA A 127 25.52 -17.67 19.47
C ALA A 127 24.58 -16.52 19.80
N ALA A 128 24.78 -15.37 19.16
CA ALA A 128 23.89 -14.23 19.20
C ALA A 128 23.44 -13.87 17.77
N GLU A 129 22.25 -13.35 17.65
CA GLU A 129 21.68 -12.87 16.39
C GLU A 129 21.23 -11.41 16.52
N LEU A 130 21.22 -10.69 15.43
CA LEU A 130 20.71 -9.32 15.35
C LEU A 130 20.19 -9.04 13.96
N TRP A 131 19.33 -8.02 13.87
CA TRP A 131 18.92 -7.50 12.60
C TRP A 131 19.87 -6.38 12.13
N GLN A 132 20.18 -6.39 10.87
CA GLN A 132 20.97 -5.35 10.22
C GLN A 132 20.18 -4.75 9.06
N PRO A 133 20.33 -3.45 8.77
CA PRO A 133 19.78 -2.86 7.57
C PRO A 133 20.30 -3.62 6.34
N ILE A 134 19.52 -3.64 5.28
CA ILE A 134 20.00 -4.12 3.99
C ILE A 134 21.10 -3.22 3.47
N GLY A 135 20.95 -1.89 3.62
CA GLY A 135 21.88 -0.86 3.16
C GLY A 135 21.16 0.27 2.47
N THR A 136 21.36 0.40 1.16
CA THR A 136 20.62 1.36 0.33
C THR A 136 19.32 0.72 -0.14
N LEU A 137 18.20 1.24 0.35
CA LEU A 137 16.85 0.84 -0.02
C LEU A 137 16.22 1.89 -0.93
N VAL A 138 15.97 1.50 -2.16
CA VAL A 138 15.27 2.34 -3.13
C VAL A 138 13.77 2.06 -3.07
N HIS A 139 12.95 3.09 -3.01
CA HIS A 139 11.49 3.00 -3.04
C HIS A 139 10.97 3.60 -4.36
N ILE A 140 10.35 2.79 -5.19
CA ILE A 140 9.56 3.26 -6.33
C ILE A 140 8.13 3.43 -5.81
N ALA A 141 7.76 4.67 -5.46
CA ALA A 141 6.50 4.97 -4.79
C ALA A 141 5.27 4.78 -5.70
N PRO A 142 4.10 4.39 -5.14
CA PRO A 142 2.87 4.26 -5.90
C PRO A 142 2.31 5.63 -6.26
N ARG A 143 1.74 5.77 -7.46
CA ARG A 143 1.19 7.04 -7.95
C ARG A 143 -0.16 7.39 -7.30
N ASN A 144 -0.95 6.39 -6.93
CA ASN A 144 -2.35 6.54 -6.51
C ASN A 144 -2.57 6.67 -5.00
N VAL A 145 -1.53 6.46 -4.18
CA VAL A 145 -1.59 6.51 -2.71
C VAL A 145 -0.35 7.22 -2.16
N ALA A 146 -0.39 8.55 -2.12
CA ALA A 146 0.76 9.38 -1.74
C ALA A 146 1.32 9.04 -0.35
N VAL A 147 0.46 8.72 0.63
CA VAL A 147 0.88 8.36 1.99
C VAL A 147 1.65 7.04 2.06
N ALA A 148 1.41 6.10 1.13
CA ALA A 148 2.11 4.81 1.12
C ALA A 148 3.61 4.96 0.89
N GLY A 149 4.03 5.94 0.08
CA GLY A 149 5.45 6.26 -0.12
C GLY A 149 6.12 6.71 1.17
N VAL A 150 5.45 7.54 1.98
CA VAL A 150 5.95 8.01 3.28
C VAL A 150 6.06 6.85 4.27
N LEU A 151 5.02 6.01 4.39
CA LEU A 151 5.03 4.85 5.30
C LEU A 151 6.11 3.84 4.93
N SER A 152 6.30 3.55 3.64
CA SER A 152 7.36 2.65 3.18
C SER A 152 8.76 3.16 3.58
N VAL A 153 8.98 4.49 3.56
CA VAL A 153 10.23 5.10 4.01
C VAL A 153 10.38 5.01 5.53
N VAL A 154 9.32 5.26 6.29
CA VAL A 154 9.34 5.10 7.76
C VAL A 154 9.75 3.68 8.14
N GLU A 155 9.18 2.67 7.49
CA GLU A 155 9.58 1.27 7.69
C GLU A 155 11.05 1.04 7.30
N GLY A 156 11.51 1.62 6.20
CA GLY A 156 12.92 1.58 5.78
C GLY A 156 13.87 2.23 6.80
N LEU A 157 13.46 3.34 7.41
CA LEU A 157 14.22 4.02 8.49
C LEU A 157 14.21 3.19 9.78
N LEU A 158 13.07 2.63 10.19
CA LEU A 158 12.96 1.74 11.35
C LEU A 158 13.85 0.50 11.19
N ALA A 159 14.03 0.01 9.97
CA ALA A 159 14.96 -1.06 9.63
C ALA A 159 16.43 -0.58 9.54
N GLY A 160 16.71 0.74 9.66
CA GLY A 160 18.03 1.34 9.70
C GLY A 160 18.65 1.68 8.33
N ASN A 161 17.89 1.57 7.24
CA ASN A 161 18.40 1.77 5.88
C ASN A 161 18.63 3.25 5.53
N VAL A 162 19.42 3.47 4.49
CA VAL A 162 19.40 4.70 3.70
C VAL A 162 18.28 4.55 2.68
N ASN A 163 17.38 5.53 2.61
CA ASN A 163 16.19 5.47 1.80
C ASN A 163 16.27 6.46 0.64
N VAL A 164 16.16 5.96 -0.57
CA VAL A 164 16.13 6.76 -1.78
C VAL A 164 14.77 6.56 -2.46
N VAL A 165 13.95 7.59 -2.49
CA VAL A 165 12.58 7.52 -2.98
C VAL A 165 12.49 8.11 -4.38
N LYS A 166 11.85 7.38 -5.27
CA LYS A 166 11.45 7.89 -6.58
C LYS A 166 9.92 8.04 -6.62
N THR A 167 9.46 9.28 -6.79
CA THR A 167 8.07 9.60 -7.11
C THR A 167 7.89 9.85 -8.61
N SER A 168 6.65 9.83 -9.11
CA SER A 168 6.35 10.09 -10.51
C SER A 168 6.49 11.58 -10.84
N GLY A 169 6.96 11.90 -12.04
CA GLY A 169 7.08 13.29 -12.50
C GLY A 169 5.75 14.07 -12.56
N GLY A 170 4.62 13.38 -12.62
CA GLY A 170 3.28 13.98 -12.63
C GLY A 170 2.58 14.04 -11.27
N GLU A 171 3.21 13.55 -10.18
CA GLU A 171 2.64 13.64 -8.84
C GLU A 171 2.84 15.02 -8.20
N SER A 172 2.07 15.31 -7.13
CA SER A 172 2.30 16.47 -6.27
C SER A 172 3.64 16.38 -5.53
N LEU A 173 4.02 17.43 -4.82
CA LEU A 173 5.21 17.42 -3.97
C LEU A 173 4.94 16.88 -2.55
N PHE A 174 3.80 16.25 -2.32
CA PHE A 174 3.41 15.75 -1.01
C PHE A 174 4.47 14.85 -0.37
N THR A 175 4.94 13.83 -1.09
CA THR A 175 5.93 12.88 -0.56
C THR A 175 7.24 13.59 -0.20
N GLN A 176 7.70 14.52 -1.04
CA GLN A 176 8.91 15.31 -0.80
C GLN A 176 8.78 16.19 0.44
N HIS A 177 7.67 16.95 0.54
CA HIS A 177 7.43 17.83 1.69
C HIS A 177 7.23 17.04 2.97
N ALA A 178 6.43 15.97 2.95
CA ALA A 178 6.18 15.12 4.11
C ALA A 178 7.48 14.49 4.66
N LEU A 179 8.34 13.97 3.77
CA LEU A 179 9.60 13.35 4.17
C LEU A 179 10.64 14.39 4.61
N ALA A 180 10.66 15.59 4.02
CA ALA A 180 11.48 16.68 4.51
C ALA A 180 11.06 17.11 5.93
N MET A 181 9.76 17.27 6.19
CA MET A 181 9.23 17.58 7.51
C MET A 181 9.54 16.48 8.54
N LEU A 182 9.44 15.21 8.14
CA LEU A 182 9.86 14.09 9.00
C LEU A 182 11.34 14.17 9.35
N ALA A 183 12.20 14.51 8.38
CA ALA A 183 13.65 14.69 8.59
C ALA A 183 13.95 15.86 9.51
N ASP A 184 13.25 16.98 9.35
CA ASP A 184 13.41 18.17 10.20
C ASP A 184 12.89 17.95 11.63
N ALA A 185 11.96 17.01 11.78
CA ALA A 185 11.47 16.57 13.09
C ALA A 185 12.51 15.76 13.90
N ASP A 186 13.62 15.31 13.31
CA ASP A 186 14.75 14.70 14.03
C ASP A 186 15.87 15.69 14.34
N PRO A 187 16.01 16.19 15.59
CA PRO A 187 17.07 17.14 15.94
C PRO A 187 18.47 16.57 15.83
N SER A 188 18.64 15.25 15.79
CA SER A 188 19.96 14.62 15.64
C SER A 188 20.48 14.67 14.19
N GLY A 189 19.58 14.88 13.22
CA GLY A 189 19.88 14.85 11.80
C GLY A 189 20.10 13.46 11.21
N GLN A 190 19.99 12.39 12.01
CA GLN A 190 20.22 11.02 11.52
C GLN A 190 19.20 10.57 10.48
N VAL A 191 17.92 10.98 10.63
CA VAL A 191 16.86 10.72 9.64
C VAL A 191 17.18 11.47 8.35
N ARG A 192 17.51 12.76 8.44
CA ARG A 192 17.86 13.60 7.31
C ARG A 192 19.00 13.02 6.47
N ASP A 193 20.07 12.59 7.12
CA ASP A 193 21.26 12.07 6.45
C ASP A 193 21.02 10.74 5.69
N ARG A 194 19.86 10.09 5.93
CA ARG A 194 19.46 8.81 5.31
C ARG A 194 18.30 8.94 4.33
N LEU A 195 18.02 10.15 3.86
CA LEU A 195 16.83 10.40 3.05
C LEU A 195 17.16 11.19 1.78
N VAL A 196 16.80 10.59 0.64
CA VAL A 196 16.83 11.23 -0.68
C VAL A 196 15.48 11.03 -1.35
N VAL A 197 14.87 12.09 -1.88
CA VAL A 197 13.59 12.02 -2.58
C VAL A 197 13.73 12.65 -3.97
N LEU A 198 13.53 11.84 -4.99
CA LEU A 198 13.66 12.21 -6.39
C LEU A 198 12.29 12.14 -7.08
N ARG A 199 12.04 13.08 -8.00
CA ARG A 199 10.79 13.15 -8.76
C ARG A 199 11.09 13.19 -10.25
N PHE A 200 10.89 12.06 -10.93
CA PHE A 200 11.14 11.95 -12.37
C PHE A 200 10.26 10.92 -13.04
N SER A 201 10.18 11.02 -14.37
CA SER A 201 9.38 10.07 -15.17
C SER A 201 10.04 8.68 -15.21
N SER A 202 9.26 7.62 -15.07
CA SER A 202 9.75 6.24 -15.28
C SER A 202 10.23 5.97 -16.71
N ARG A 203 9.97 6.90 -17.65
CA ARG A 203 10.52 6.86 -19.01
C ARG A 203 11.99 7.31 -19.07
N ASP A 204 12.47 7.99 -18.03
CA ASP A 204 13.88 8.32 -17.88
C ASP A 204 14.65 7.10 -17.37
N THR A 205 15.00 6.24 -18.32
CA THR A 205 15.67 4.95 -18.05
C THR A 205 17.11 5.14 -17.57
N GLU A 206 17.76 6.27 -17.88
CA GLU A 206 19.10 6.55 -17.39
C GLU A 206 19.10 6.85 -15.89
N TRP A 207 18.20 7.72 -15.43
CA TRP A 207 18.02 7.99 -14.00
C TRP A 207 17.59 6.72 -13.22
N LEU A 208 16.73 5.89 -13.82
CA LEU A 208 16.37 4.60 -13.20
C LEU A 208 17.58 3.68 -13.06
N ARG A 209 18.44 3.59 -14.07
CA ARG A 209 19.65 2.80 -14.02
C ARG A 209 20.62 3.29 -12.96
N GLN A 210 20.86 4.60 -12.91
CA GLN A 210 21.72 5.23 -11.92
C GLN A 210 21.20 5.01 -10.49
N LEU A 211 19.87 5.11 -10.29
CA LEU A 211 19.20 4.89 -9.03
C LEU A 211 19.32 3.43 -8.55
N CYS A 212 19.11 2.46 -9.44
CA CYS A 212 19.15 1.04 -9.11
C CYS A 212 20.58 0.49 -8.93
N ARG A 213 21.58 1.08 -9.59
CA ARG A 213 22.96 0.59 -9.59
C ARG A 213 23.58 0.41 -8.21
N PRO A 214 23.46 1.33 -7.23
CA PRO A 214 24.01 1.20 -5.89
C PRO A 214 23.04 0.54 -4.91
N ALA A 215 21.84 0.13 -5.34
CA ALA A 215 20.81 -0.37 -4.44
C ALA A 215 21.14 -1.77 -3.92
N ASP A 216 21.01 -1.96 -2.61
CA ASP A 216 21.03 -3.27 -1.95
C ASP A 216 19.64 -3.92 -1.98
N ALA A 217 18.58 -3.09 -2.00
CA ALA A 217 17.22 -3.53 -2.23
C ALA A 217 16.42 -2.44 -2.97
N VAL A 218 15.42 -2.90 -3.74
CA VAL A 218 14.45 -2.01 -4.40
C VAL A 218 13.04 -2.47 -4.07
N ALA A 219 12.26 -1.62 -3.42
CA ALA A 219 10.84 -1.80 -3.16
C ALA A 219 10.03 -1.14 -4.27
N VAL A 220 9.26 -1.91 -5.02
CA VAL A 220 8.49 -1.42 -6.16
C VAL A 220 7.00 -1.55 -5.89
N TRP A 221 6.31 -0.42 -5.88
CA TRP A 221 4.85 -0.33 -5.81
C TRP A 221 4.29 -0.04 -7.21
N GLY A 222 3.48 -0.93 -7.76
CA GLY A 222 2.88 -0.67 -9.06
C GLY A 222 2.43 -1.90 -9.83
N THR A 223 2.22 -1.73 -11.14
CA THR A 223 1.80 -2.79 -12.06
C THR A 223 2.95 -3.78 -12.35
N GLU A 224 2.62 -4.91 -12.98
CA GLU A 224 3.65 -5.88 -13.43
C GLU A 224 4.68 -5.22 -14.34
N GLU A 225 4.25 -4.35 -15.26
CA GLU A 225 5.16 -3.64 -16.17
C GLU A 225 6.11 -2.71 -15.40
N ALA A 226 5.64 -2.09 -14.28
CA ALA A 226 6.49 -1.26 -13.43
C ALA A 226 7.55 -2.10 -12.72
N VAL A 227 7.16 -3.26 -12.17
CA VAL A 227 8.06 -4.21 -11.52
C VAL A 227 9.09 -4.74 -12.51
N GLU A 228 8.65 -5.25 -13.67
CA GLU A 228 9.53 -5.74 -14.72
C GLU A 228 10.45 -4.65 -15.29
N GLY A 229 9.92 -3.44 -15.45
CA GLY A 229 10.67 -2.27 -15.92
C GLY A 229 11.85 -1.94 -15.01
N VAL A 230 11.66 -2.01 -13.69
CA VAL A 230 12.71 -1.79 -12.68
C VAL A 230 13.65 -2.99 -12.57
N ALA A 231 13.12 -4.20 -12.57
CA ALA A 231 13.89 -5.43 -12.41
C ALA A 231 15.06 -5.56 -13.41
N ARG A 232 14.92 -4.99 -14.60
CA ARG A 232 15.97 -4.98 -15.66
C ARG A 232 17.23 -4.20 -15.28
N PHE A 233 17.12 -3.29 -14.30
CA PHE A 233 18.24 -2.43 -13.88
C PHE A 233 18.87 -2.89 -12.57
N LEU A 234 18.36 -3.95 -11.94
CA LEU A 234 18.86 -4.42 -10.66
C LEU A 234 20.22 -5.12 -10.82
N PRO A 235 21.21 -4.76 -9.98
CA PRO A 235 22.47 -5.49 -9.96
C PRO A 235 22.30 -6.89 -9.34
N SER A 236 23.24 -7.76 -9.62
CA SER A 236 23.28 -9.10 -8.99
C SER A 236 23.34 -8.95 -7.46
N GLY A 237 22.51 -9.73 -6.76
CA GLY A 237 22.45 -9.69 -5.28
C GLY A 237 21.54 -8.62 -4.72
N CYS A 238 21.03 -7.69 -5.51
CA CYS A 238 20.01 -6.73 -5.06
C CYS A 238 18.69 -7.45 -4.78
N ARG A 239 18.08 -7.14 -3.62
CA ARG A 239 16.77 -7.70 -3.25
C ARG A 239 15.64 -6.93 -3.91
N LEU A 240 14.84 -7.58 -4.73
CA LEU A 240 13.57 -7.01 -5.22
C LEU A 240 12.46 -7.29 -4.21
N VAL A 241 11.80 -6.21 -3.76
CA VAL A 241 10.63 -6.24 -2.88
C VAL A 241 9.43 -5.77 -3.69
N GLU A 242 8.61 -6.71 -4.12
CA GLU A 242 7.48 -6.44 -4.99
C GLU A 242 6.22 -6.15 -4.16
N TRP A 243 5.57 -5.02 -4.46
CA TRP A 243 4.24 -4.64 -4.04
C TRP A 243 3.38 -4.50 -5.32
N GLY A 244 3.18 -5.66 -5.98
CA GLY A 244 2.56 -5.75 -7.30
C GLY A 244 1.03 -5.59 -7.27
N PRO A 245 0.39 -5.70 -8.44
CA PRO A 245 -1.05 -5.53 -8.57
C PRO A 245 -1.80 -6.62 -7.79
N LYS A 246 -2.86 -6.22 -7.08
CA LYS A 246 -3.70 -7.12 -6.30
C LYS A 246 -5.16 -6.92 -6.65
N ILE A 247 -5.92 -7.99 -6.49
CA ILE A 247 -7.37 -8.03 -6.64
C ILE A 247 -7.96 -8.48 -5.31
N SER A 248 -8.75 -7.62 -4.71
CA SER A 248 -9.57 -7.96 -3.55
C SER A 248 -11.00 -8.25 -4.00
N LEU A 249 -11.66 -9.09 -3.24
CA LEU A 249 -13.01 -9.54 -3.56
C LEU A 249 -13.87 -9.62 -2.29
N ALA A 250 -15.18 -9.64 -2.43
CA ALA A 250 -16.10 -9.97 -1.36
C ALA A 250 -16.74 -11.34 -1.62
N TYR A 251 -17.08 -12.03 -0.54
CA TYR A 251 -17.78 -13.31 -0.61
C TYR A 251 -19.03 -13.30 0.28
N LEU A 252 -20.17 -13.56 -0.32
CA LEU A 252 -21.45 -13.66 0.34
C LEU A 252 -21.82 -15.13 0.51
N ASP A 253 -21.43 -15.70 1.64
CA ASP A 253 -21.72 -17.08 2.00
C ASP A 253 -23.24 -17.28 2.21
N ARG A 254 -23.79 -18.42 1.85
CA ARG A 254 -25.22 -18.76 1.98
C ARG A 254 -25.75 -18.72 3.41
N THR A 255 -24.87 -18.91 4.40
CA THR A 255 -25.21 -18.89 5.82
C THR A 255 -25.23 -17.50 6.43
N GLY A 256 -24.72 -16.48 5.72
CA GLY A 256 -24.69 -15.08 6.17
C GLY A 256 -26.10 -14.49 6.25
N ASP A 257 -26.42 -13.80 7.35
CA ASP A 257 -27.72 -13.10 7.50
C ASP A 257 -27.75 -11.80 6.71
N ARG A 258 -28.60 -11.72 5.71
CA ARG A 258 -28.75 -10.55 4.82
C ARG A 258 -30.11 -9.85 4.96
N ARG A 259 -30.94 -10.28 5.92
CA ARG A 259 -32.34 -9.81 6.03
C ARG A 259 -32.48 -8.31 6.26
N ASP A 260 -31.57 -7.67 6.95
CA ASP A 260 -31.63 -6.24 7.26
C ASP A 260 -30.84 -5.33 6.28
N GLY A 261 -30.19 -5.90 5.27
CA GLY A 261 -29.40 -5.20 4.26
C GLY A 261 -28.13 -4.52 4.78
N ARG A 262 -27.77 -4.66 6.07
CA ARG A 262 -26.57 -4.00 6.66
C ARG A 262 -25.29 -4.47 6.00
N ALA A 263 -25.17 -5.75 5.73
CA ALA A 263 -23.99 -6.34 5.10
C ALA A 263 -23.75 -5.78 3.68
N LEU A 264 -24.80 -5.64 2.87
CA LEU A 264 -24.69 -5.07 1.52
C LEU A 264 -24.41 -3.59 1.55
N ARG A 265 -24.96 -2.82 2.50
CA ARG A 265 -24.58 -1.41 2.68
C ARG A 265 -23.12 -1.26 3.13
N ALA A 266 -22.63 -2.11 4.01
CA ALA A 266 -21.24 -2.16 4.40
C ALA A 266 -20.32 -2.44 3.19
N LEU A 267 -20.68 -3.41 2.36
CA LEU A 267 -20.00 -3.73 1.11
C LEU A 267 -20.05 -2.56 0.10
N ALA A 268 -21.21 -1.89 -0.01
CA ALA A 268 -21.35 -0.72 -0.88
C ALA A 268 -20.37 0.41 -0.48
N ARG A 269 -20.17 0.63 0.83
CA ARG A 269 -19.16 1.59 1.32
C ARG A 269 -17.73 1.17 0.97
N ASP A 270 -17.38 -0.13 1.10
CA ASP A 270 -16.07 -0.63 0.69
C ASP A 270 -15.83 -0.44 -0.83
N ILE A 271 -16.89 -0.57 -1.66
CA ILE A 271 -16.82 -0.36 -3.11
C ILE A 271 -16.67 1.13 -3.45
N LEU A 272 -17.44 2.01 -2.81
CA LEU A 272 -17.48 3.43 -3.18
C LEU A 272 -16.29 4.23 -2.62
N ARG A 273 -15.76 3.80 -1.47
CA ARG A 273 -14.65 4.50 -0.80
C ARG A 273 -13.42 4.56 -1.71
N ASN A 274 -12.83 5.75 -1.83
CA ASN A 274 -11.63 6.02 -2.64
C ASN A 274 -11.75 5.59 -4.12
N GLY A 275 -12.98 5.53 -4.66
CA GLY A 275 -13.24 5.12 -6.06
C GLY A 275 -12.70 3.73 -6.40
N GLN A 276 -12.64 2.79 -5.44
CA GLN A 276 -12.02 1.46 -5.54
C GLN A 276 -10.51 1.47 -5.83
N ARG A 277 -9.80 2.59 -5.69
CA ARG A 277 -8.39 2.71 -6.07
C ARG A 277 -7.41 2.04 -5.08
N THR A 278 -7.88 1.54 -3.92
CA THR A 278 -7.03 0.80 -2.98
C THR A 278 -6.97 -0.68 -3.33
N CYS A 279 -5.81 -1.32 -3.09
CA CYS A 279 -5.62 -2.75 -3.35
C CYS A 279 -6.58 -3.65 -2.54
N THR A 280 -7.10 -3.15 -1.41
CA THR A 280 -8.07 -3.82 -0.55
C THR A 280 -9.53 -3.60 -0.96
N SER A 281 -9.81 -2.70 -1.92
CA SER A 281 -11.18 -2.46 -2.41
C SER A 281 -11.71 -3.65 -3.18
N PRO A 282 -12.96 -4.09 -2.95
CA PRO A 282 -13.53 -5.23 -3.65
C PRO A 282 -13.81 -4.92 -5.11
N GLN A 283 -13.23 -5.69 -6.02
CA GLN A 283 -13.45 -5.61 -7.46
C GLN A 283 -14.48 -6.63 -7.95
N VAL A 284 -14.62 -7.72 -7.22
CA VAL A 284 -15.57 -8.80 -7.49
C VAL A 284 -16.32 -9.16 -6.22
N VAL A 285 -17.61 -9.36 -6.34
CA VAL A 285 -18.46 -9.93 -5.29
C VAL A 285 -18.87 -11.34 -5.73
N TYR A 286 -18.42 -12.33 -5.01
CA TYR A 286 -18.85 -13.69 -5.23
C TYR A 286 -20.04 -14.04 -4.34
N VAL A 287 -20.99 -14.74 -4.91
CA VAL A 287 -22.16 -15.27 -4.22
C VAL A 287 -22.04 -16.78 -4.15
N ASP A 288 -22.21 -17.37 -2.95
CA ASP A 288 -22.22 -18.82 -2.73
C ASP A 288 -23.47 -19.45 -3.34
N THR A 289 -23.46 -19.60 -4.66
CA THR A 289 -24.57 -20.17 -5.43
C THR A 289 -24.12 -20.65 -6.80
N ASP A 290 -24.81 -21.61 -7.37
CA ASP A 290 -24.80 -21.99 -8.78
C ASP A 290 -26.11 -21.57 -9.50
N ASP A 291 -27.09 -21.05 -8.74
CA ASP A 291 -28.38 -20.59 -9.24
C ASP A 291 -28.28 -19.16 -9.79
N THR A 292 -28.60 -19.00 -11.08
CA THR A 292 -28.60 -17.73 -11.78
C THR A 292 -29.59 -16.72 -11.21
N GLU A 293 -30.76 -17.16 -10.76
CA GLU A 293 -31.78 -16.24 -10.22
C GLU A 293 -31.38 -15.72 -8.85
N VAL A 294 -30.73 -16.56 -8.02
CA VAL A 294 -30.12 -16.11 -6.77
C VAL A 294 -29.01 -15.09 -7.04
N LEU A 295 -28.13 -15.35 -8.03
CA LEU A 295 -27.05 -14.43 -8.42
C LEU A 295 -27.62 -13.06 -8.81
N PHE A 296 -28.64 -13.02 -9.68
CA PHE A 296 -29.22 -11.76 -10.15
C PHE A 296 -30.01 -11.03 -9.05
N THR A 297 -30.59 -11.75 -8.11
CA THR A 297 -31.27 -11.19 -6.94
C THR A 297 -30.26 -10.48 -6.02
N GLU A 298 -29.13 -11.11 -5.73
CA GLU A 298 -28.05 -10.51 -4.92
C GLU A 298 -27.41 -9.30 -5.64
N ALA A 299 -27.19 -9.41 -6.95
CA ALA A 299 -26.70 -8.28 -7.74
C ALA A 299 -27.65 -7.07 -7.68
N ARG A 300 -28.95 -7.32 -7.74
CA ARG A 300 -29.98 -6.28 -7.59
C ARG A 300 -29.97 -5.67 -6.19
N ALA A 301 -29.89 -6.49 -5.15
CA ALA A 301 -29.83 -6.01 -3.79
C ALA A 301 -28.56 -5.17 -3.50
N LEU A 302 -27.43 -5.54 -4.12
CA LEU A 302 -26.22 -4.72 -4.08
C LEU A 302 -26.41 -3.38 -4.81
N THR A 303 -27.14 -3.36 -5.93
CA THR A 303 -27.51 -2.15 -6.64
C THR A 303 -28.26 -1.16 -5.74
N ASP A 304 -29.27 -1.67 -5.01
CA ASP A 304 -30.06 -0.85 -4.09
C ASP A 304 -29.19 -0.31 -2.93
N ALA A 305 -28.24 -1.09 -2.45
CA ALA A 305 -27.29 -0.68 -1.42
C ALA A 305 -26.31 0.40 -1.93
N LEU A 306 -25.79 0.26 -3.14
CA LEU A 306 -24.92 1.28 -3.76
C LEU A 306 -25.67 2.59 -3.98
N ALA A 307 -26.90 2.54 -4.46
CA ALA A 307 -27.74 3.71 -4.63
C ALA A 307 -28.00 4.45 -3.30
N ALA A 308 -28.19 3.71 -2.20
CA ALA A 308 -28.42 4.28 -0.90
C ALA A 308 -27.17 4.93 -0.26
N GLU A 309 -25.98 4.47 -0.60
CA GLU A 309 -24.71 4.94 0.00
C GLU A 309 -23.95 5.94 -0.92
N ALA A 310 -24.30 6.03 -2.21
CA ALA A 310 -23.52 6.78 -3.21
C ALA A 310 -23.36 8.27 -2.88
N ASP A 311 -24.36 8.91 -2.30
CA ASP A 311 -24.32 10.35 -1.98
C ASP A 311 -23.35 10.68 -0.82
N ALA A 312 -23.00 9.69 -0.01
CA ALA A 312 -22.02 9.87 1.06
C ALA A 312 -20.56 9.85 0.56
N PHE A 313 -20.32 9.46 -0.70
CA PHE A 313 -18.98 9.35 -1.28
C PHE A 313 -18.87 10.25 -2.51
N PRO A 314 -17.95 11.22 -2.52
CA PRO A 314 -17.75 12.10 -3.65
C PRO A 314 -17.22 11.31 -4.86
N GLU A 315 -17.64 11.72 -6.05
CA GLU A 315 -17.09 11.17 -7.29
C GLU A 315 -15.63 11.63 -7.46
N LEU A 316 -14.72 10.69 -7.64
CA LEU A 316 -13.33 11.00 -7.91
C LEU A 316 -13.16 11.37 -9.40
N PRO A 317 -12.32 12.37 -9.73
CA PRO A 317 -11.97 12.68 -11.10
C PRO A 317 -11.38 11.45 -11.80
N ARG A 318 -11.79 11.23 -13.05
CA ARG A 318 -11.28 10.15 -13.91
C ARG A 318 -10.46 10.74 -15.04
N GLU A 319 -9.30 10.16 -15.30
CA GLU A 319 -8.58 10.45 -16.53
C GLU A 319 -9.38 9.94 -17.75
N THR A 320 -9.13 10.50 -18.92
CA THR A 320 -9.84 10.08 -20.17
C THR A 320 -9.67 8.57 -20.43
N ALA A 321 -8.50 8.01 -20.14
CA ALA A 321 -8.24 6.58 -20.31
C ALA A 321 -9.04 5.72 -19.31
N GLU A 322 -9.14 6.14 -18.05
CA GLU A 322 -9.93 5.46 -17.01
C GLU A 322 -11.43 5.49 -17.37
N GLN A 323 -11.93 6.66 -17.81
CA GLN A 323 -13.32 6.78 -18.27
C GLN A 323 -13.62 5.90 -19.48
N ALA A 324 -12.69 5.81 -20.42
CA ALA A 324 -12.82 4.95 -21.60
C ALA A 324 -12.84 3.46 -21.20
N GLU A 325 -12.05 3.06 -20.24
CA GLU A 325 -12.01 1.68 -19.74
C GLU A 325 -13.33 1.29 -19.06
N VAL A 326 -13.84 2.11 -18.14
CA VAL A 326 -15.17 1.90 -17.52
C VAL A 326 -16.24 1.77 -18.60
N THR A 327 -16.28 2.70 -19.55
CA THR A 327 -17.26 2.70 -20.64
C THR A 327 -17.17 1.43 -21.48
N ASN A 328 -15.96 0.99 -21.79
CA ASN A 328 -15.71 -0.20 -22.61
C ASN A 328 -16.20 -1.47 -21.90
N VAL A 329 -15.81 -1.67 -20.64
CA VAL A 329 -16.20 -2.84 -19.84
C VAL A 329 -17.72 -2.90 -19.67
N VAL A 330 -18.36 -1.78 -19.32
CA VAL A 330 -19.83 -1.72 -19.16
C VAL A 330 -20.55 -1.97 -20.49
N THR A 331 -20.02 -1.45 -21.60
CA THR A 331 -20.61 -1.67 -22.93
C THR A 331 -20.51 -3.14 -23.34
N VAL A 332 -19.35 -3.78 -23.13
CA VAL A 332 -19.19 -5.21 -23.42
C VAL A 332 -20.15 -6.04 -22.58
N ALA A 333 -20.26 -5.76 -21.27
CA ALA A 333 -21.20 -6.46 -20.39
C ALA A 333 -22.66 -6.31 -20.88
N ARG A 334 -23.07 -5.11 -21.33
CA ARG A 334 -24.41 -4.89 -21.91
C ARG A 334 -24.64 -5.66 -23.22
N LEU A 335 -23.62 -5.79 -24.05
CA LEU A 335 -23.71 -6.61 -25.26
C LEU A 335 -23.86 -8.11 -24.92
N GLU A 336 -23.18 -8.58 -23.91
CA GLU A 336 -23.29 -9.96 -23.45
C GLU A 336 -24.63 -10.31 -22.78
N GLU A 337 -25.44 -9.30 -22.37
CA GLU A 337 -26.83 -9.50 -21.93
C GLU A 337 -27.70 -10.14 -23.02
N HIS A 338 -27.50 -9.76 -24.28
CA HIS A 338 -28.20 -10.34 -25.40
C HIS A 338 -27.87 -11.82 -25.64
N LEU A 339 -26.72 -12.27 -25.08
CA LEU A 339 -26.33 -13.67 -25.09
C LEU A 339 -26.79 -14.40 -23.81
N GLY A 340 -27.45 -13.70 -22.88
CA GLY A 340 -27.90 -14.23 -21.61
C GLY A 340 -26.75 -14.55 -20.64
N LEU A 341 -25.54 -14.02 -20.85
CA LEU A 341 -24.36 -14.28 -20.03
C LEU A 341 -24.26 -13.33 -18.84
N THR A 342 -24.67 -12.07 -19.02
CA THR A 342 -24.54 -11.01 -18.03
C THR A 342 -25.89 -10.33 -17.76
N ARG A 343 -25.94 -9.52 -16.70
CA ARG A 343 -26.99 -8.54 -16.43
C ARG A 343 -26.35 -7.29 -15.82
N THR A 344 -26.61 -6.10 -16.40
CA THR A 344 -25.96 -4.87 -16.01
C THR A 344 -26.92 -3.92 -15.31
N PHE A 345 -26.51 -3.37 -14.17
CA PHE A 345 -27.20 -2.31 -13.45
C PHE A 345 -26.27 -1.11 -13.35
N SER A 346 -26.82 0.10 -13.48
CA SER A 346 -26.02 1.33 -13.44
C SER A 346 -26.76 2.39 -12.64
N GLY A 347 -26.03 3.22 -11.91
CA GLY A 347 -26.55 4.43 -11.33
C GLY A 347 -27.00 5.43 -12.39
N PRO A 348 -27.94 6.33 -12.08
CA PRO A 348 -28.50 7.26 -13.05
C PRO A 348 -27.47 8.21 -13.66
N ASP A 349 -26.41 8.50 -12.93
CA ASP A 349 -25.30 9.38 -13.30
C ASP A 349 -24.02 8.63 -13.70
N GLY A 350 -24.05 7.30 -13.72
CA GLY A 350 -22.89 6.46 -14.06
C GLY A 350 -21.81 6.39 -12.97
N ARG A 351 -22.08 6.83 -11.74
CA ARG A 351 -21.14 6.78 -10.62
C ARG A 351 -20.80 5.36 -10.16
N TRP A 352 -21.69 4.40 -10.42
CA TRP A 352 -21.46 2.99 -10.10
C TRP A 352 -22.14 2.07 -11.14
N HIS A 353 -21.56 0.87 -11.26
CA HIS A 353 -22.08 -0.19 -12.13
C HIS A 353 -21.94 -1.54 -11.42
N VAL A 354 -22.99 -2.35 -11.48
CA VAL A 354 -23.00 -3.74 -11.04
C VAL A 354 -23.13 -4.63 -12.26
N LEU A 355 -22.15 -5.45 -12.52
CA LEU A 355 -22.05 -6.32 -13.69
C LEU A 355 -22.18 -7.77 -13.21
N ALA A 356 -23.41 -8.31 -13.20
CA ALA A 356 -23.63 -9.72 -12.87
C ALA A 356 -23.22 -10.58 -14.06
N ASP A 357 -22.32 -11.55 -13.84
CA ASP A 357 -21.80 -12.47 -14.85
C ASP A 357 -21.89 -13.91 -14.37
N LYS A 358 -22.49 -14.78 -15.16
CA LYS A 358 -22.69 -16.21 -14.84
C LYS A 358 -21.38 -17.02 -14.79
N ARG A 359 -20.30 -16.49 -15.33
CA ARG A 359 -18.99 -17.16 -15.39
C ARG A 359 -18.22 -16.89 -14.09
N PRO A 360 -17.73 -17.92 -13.38
CA PRO A 360 -17.11 -17.77 -12.07
C PRO A 360 -15.68 -17.21 -12.12
N GLY A 361 -15.03 -17.15 -13.28
CA GLY A 361 -13.63 -16.72 -13.39
C GLY A 361 -13.38 -15.33 -12.83
N LEU A 362 -12.26 -15.14 -12.12
CA LEU A 362 -11.86 -13.85 -11.58
C LEU A 362 -11.59 -12.87 -12.73
N THR A 363 -12.19 -11.70 -12.66
CA THR A 363 -12.05 -10.62 -13.65
C THR A 363 -11.81 -9.33 -12.89
N ALA A 364 -10.73 -8.62 -13.24
CA ALA A 364 -10.48 -7.30 -12.67
C ALA A 364 -11.60 -6.32 -13.04
N SER A 365 -11.90 -5.41 -12.14
CA SER A 365 -12.82 -4.30 -12.37
C SER A 365 -12.07 -3.10 -12.97
N PRO A 366 -12.70 -2.27 -13.80
CA PRO A 366 -12.15 -0.99 -14.20
C PRO A 366 -12.19 0.05 -13.06
N LEU A 367 -12.54 -0.34 -11.84
CA LEU A 367 -12.66 0.50 -10.64
C LEU A 367 -13.83 1.51 -10.71
N PHE A 368 -13.73 2.61 -9.95
CA PHE A 368 -14.70 3.73 -9.96
C PHE A 368 -16.16 3.29 -9.75
N GLY A 369 -16.40 2.50 -8.71
CA GLY A 369 -17.72 2.00 -8.38
C GLY A 369 -18.23 0.91 -9.34
N THR A 370 -17.40 0.40 -10.24
CA THR A 370 -17.77 -0.72 -11.13
C THR A 370 -17.36 -2.04 -10.46
N VAL A 371 -18.31 -2.95 -10.27
CA VAL A 371 -18.07 -4.22 -9.58
C VAL A 371 -18.70 -5.38 -10.32
N TRP A 372 -17.97 -6.48 -10.43
CA TRP A 372 -18.50 -7.75 -10.92
C TRP A 372 -19.24 -8.49 -9.80
N VAL A 373 -20.37 -9.13 -10.11
CA VAL A 373 -21.07 -10.07 -9.23
C VAL A 373 -21.10 -11.42 -9.93
N LYS A 374 -20.52 -12.44 -9.31
CA LYS A 374 -20.30 -13.75 -9.95
C LYS A 374 -20.69 -14.90 -9.03
N PRO A 375 -21.11 -16.05 -9.58
CA PRO A 375 -21.39 -17.23 -8.79
C PRO A 375 -20.08 -17.90 -8.36
N LEU A 376 -20.02 -18.38 -7.14
CA LEU A 376 -18.90 -19.20 -6.64
C LEU A 376 -19.39 -20.09 -5.50
N PRO A 377 -19.89 -21.29 -5.78
CA PRO A 377 -20.15 -22.28 -4.74
C PRO A 377 -18.91 -22.51 -3.87
N ARG A 378 -19.12 -22.71 -2.58
CA ARG A 378 -18.03 -22.83 -1.62
C ARG A 378 -17.01 -23.92 -2.01
N GLU A 379 -17.48 -25.06 -2.50
CA GLU A 379 -16.66 -26.17 -2.96
C GLU A 379 -15.74 -25.83 -4.15
N ASP A 380 -16.05 -24.77 -4.88
CA ASP A 380 -15.33 -24.32 -6.06
C ASP A 380 -14.31 -23.23 -5.79
N ILE A 381 -14.25 -22.66 -4.57
CA ILE A 381 -13.36 -21.53 -4.22
C ILE A 381 -11.92 -21.79 -4.66
N VAL A 382 -11.34 -22.92 -4.25
CA VAL A 382 -9.94 -23.23 -4.56
C VAL A 382 -9.77 -23.49 -6.06
N ARG A 383 -10.67 -24.25 -6.67
CA ARG A 383 -10.58 -24.58 -8.10
C ARG A 383 -10.61 -23.35 -9.00
N VAL A 384 -11.47 -22.38 -8.68
CA VAL A 384 -11.68 -21.17 -9.50
C VAL A 384 -10.59 -20.12 -9.23
N LEU A 385 -10.21 -19.90 -7.97
CA LEU A 385 -9.36 -18.76 -7.59
C LEU A 385 -7.86 -19.09 -7.53
N HIS A 386 -7.48 -20.34 -7.21
CA HIS A 386 -6.06 -20.72 -7.09
C HIS A 386 -5.20 -20.44 -8.35
N PRO A 387 -5.69 -20.54 -9.59
CA PRO A 387 -4.92 -20.12 -10.76
C PRO A 387 -4.47 -18.65 -10.70
N MET A 388 -5.24 -17.79 -10.02
CA MET A 388 -4.98 -16.35 -9.87
C MET A 388 -4.35 -15.98 -8.51
N ARG A 389 -3.85 -16.95 -7.75
CA ARG A 389 -3.34 -16.78 -6.37
C ARG A 389 -2.33 -15.66 -6.17
N ARG A 390 -1.54 -15.32 -7.19
CA ARG A 390 -0.54 -14.23 -7.13
C ARG A 390 -1.18 -12.85 -6.99
N TYR A 391 -2.42 -12.70 -7.47
CA TYR A 391 -3.16 -11.45 -7.47
C TYR A 391 -4.14 -11.33 -6.30
N LEU A 392 -4.47 -12.42 -5.62
CA LEU A 392 -5.42 -12.39 -4.51
C LEU A 392 -4.83 -11.67 -3.30
N GLN A 393 -5.60 -10.76 -2.69
CA GLN A 393 -5.19 -10.07 -1.47
C GLN A 393 -6.26 -10.23 -0.39
N THR A 394 -7.24 -9.33 -0.33
CA THR A 394 -8.25 -9.28 0.73
C THR A 394 -9.56 -9.90 0.26
N VAL A 395 -10.16 -10.72 1.12
CA VAL A 395 -11.52 -11.20 0.96
C VAL A 395 -12.40 -10.59 2.05
N GLY A 396 -13.35 -9.77 1.64
CA GLY A 396 -14.45 -9.30 2.50
C GLY A 396 -15.44 -10.45 2.69
N LEU A 397 -15.52 -11.01 3.89
CA LEU A 397 -16.32 -12.19 4.15
C LEU A 397 -17.60 -11.84 4.90
N HIS A 398 -18.74 -12.30 4.37
CA HIS A 398 -20.02 -12.29 5.05
C HIS A 398 -20.54 -13.73 5.19
N THR A 399 -20.56 -14.23 6.41
CA THR A 399 -20.93 -15.61 6.76
C THR A 399 -21.44 -15.68 8.19
N ALA A 400 -22.05 -16.79 8.57
CA ALA A 400 -22.35 -17.06 9.97
C ALA A 400 -21.05 -17.25 10.78
N PRO A 401 -21.00 -16.85 12.06
CA PRO A 401 -19.77 -16.88 12.86
C PRO A 401 -19.09 -18.25 12.94
N ASP A 402 -19.84 -19.31 13.02
CA ASP A 402 -19.36 -20.71 13.09
C ASP A 402 -18.80 -21.22 11.75
N HIS A 403 -19.13 -20.55 10.64
CA HIS A 403 -18.60 -20.83 9.30
C HIS A 403 -17.40 -19.97 8.91
N ALA A 404 -17.07 -18.92 9.68
CA ALA A 404 -16.05 -17.95 9.31
C ALA A 404 -14.66 -18.59 9.08
N VAL A 405 -14.16 -19.36 10.05
CA VAL A 405 -12.84 -20.01 9.94
C VAL A 405 -12.80 -21.07 8.84
N PRO A 406 -13.80 -21.98 8.72
CA PRO A 406 -13.85 -22.93 7.61
C PRO A 406 -13.87 -22.28 6.22
N VAL A 407 -14.63 -21.20 6.01
CA VAL A 407 -14.67 -20.49 4.72
C VAL A 407 -13.35 -19.73 4.48
N ALA A 408 -12.83 -19.03 5.48
CA ALA A 408 -11.55 -18.35 5.40
C ALA A 408 -10.41 -19.30 5.00
N THR A 409 -10.42 -20.53 5.52
CA THR A 409 -9.43 -21.56 5.20
C THR A 409 -9.43 -21.91 3.72
N GLU A 410 -10.59 -22.01 3.07
CA GLU A 410 -10.66 -22.26 1.62
C GLU A 410 -10.08 -21.09 0.82
N PHE A 411 -10.31 -19.84 1.25
CA PHE A 411 -9.71 -18.68 0.61
C PHE A 411 -8.19 -18.62 0.80
N PHE A 412 -7.67 -18.96 1.98
CA PHE A 412 -6.21 -19.06 2.17
C PHE A 412 -5.59 -20.16 1.30
N ARG A 413 -6.26 -21.31 1.15
CA ARG A 413 -5.84 -22.36 0.21
C ARG A 413 -5.88 -21.89 -1.25
N ALA A 414 -6.81 -21.01 -1.58
CA ALA A 414 -6.88 -20.40 -2.91
C ALA A 414 -5.79 -19.33 -3.14
N GLY A 415 -5.14 -18.82 -2.09
CA GLY A 415 -4.07 -17.85 -2.16
C GLY A 415 -4.43 -16.44 -1.65
N ALA A 416 -5.62 -16.25 -1.06
CA ALA A 416 -5.94 -15.00 -0.36
C ALA A 416 -4.98 -14.79 0.82
N LEU A 417 -4.68 -13.54 1.11
CA LEU A 417 -3.69 -13.17 2.13
C LEU A 417 -4.33 -12.56 3.38
N ARG A 418 -5.58 -12.08 3.26
CA ARG A 418 -6.31 -11.40 4.31
C ARG A 418 -7.79 -11.69 4.22
N ILE A 419 -8.43 -11.88 5.38
CA ILE A 419 -9.91 -11.92 5.50
C ILE A 419 -10.33 -10.72 6.35
N ALA A 420 -11.33 -9.99 5.89
CA ALA A 420 -11.89 -8.84 6.60
C ALA A 420 -13.42 -8.93 6.66
N ALA A 421 -14.04 -8.25 7.63
CA ALA A 421 -15.48 -8.06 7.60
C ALA A 421 -15.88 -7.07 6.50
N LEU A 422 -17.08 -7.21 5.94
CA LEU A 422 -17.64 -6.20 5.04
C LEU A 422 -17.79 -4.86 5.78
N GLY A 423 -17.41 -3.77 5.13
CA GLY A 423 -17.34 -2.43 5.70
C GLY A 423 -16.00 -2.08 6.35
N SER A 424 -15.10 -3.08 6.48
CA SER A 424 -13.76 -2.91 7.05
C SER A 424 -12.67 -3.45 6.12
N MET A 425 -12.96 -3.64 4.84
CA MET A 425 -11.98 -4.17 3.89
C MET A 425 -10.80 -3.22 3.67
N LEU A 426 -11.05 -1.90 3.77
CA LEU A 426 -10.04 -0.87 3.59
C LEU A 426 -9.33 -0.48 4.89
N ASP A 427 -9.79 -0.98 6.03
CA ASP A 427 -9.17 -0.70 7.33
C ASP A 427 -8.00 -1.66 7.54
N SER A 428 -6.91 -1.15 8.11
CA SER A 428 -5.73 -1.91 8.48
C SER A 428 -5.34 -1.61 9.92
N TYR A 429 -4.55 -2.48 10.52
CA TYR A 429 -3.94 -2.23 11.82
C TYR A 429 -2.42 -2.13 11.69
N PRO A 430 -1.76 -1.34 12.53
CA PRO A 430 -0.29 -1.22 12.50
C PRO A 430 0.40 -2.56 12.72
N GLY A 431 1.38 -2.86 11.84
CA GLY A 431 2.06 -4.16 11.85
C GLY A 431 1.29 -5.30 11.19
N GLU A 432 0.15 -5.02 10.55
CA GLU A 432 -0.52 -6.02 9.71
C GLU A 432 0.40 -6.44 8.56
N PRO A 433 0.55 -7.75 8.30
CA PRO A 433 1.33 -8.20 7.16
C PRO A 433 0.77 -7.65 5.85
N HIS A 434 1.55 -6.89 5.10
CA HIS A 434 1.17 -6.43 3.77
C HIS A 434 1.52 -7.52 2.75
N ASP A 435 0.54 -7.93 1.95
CA ASP A 435 0.67 -9.04 1.00
C ASP A 435 1.25 -10.33 1.62
N GLY A 436 0.85 -10.61 2.88
CA GLY A 436 1.30 -11.79 3.61
C GLY A 436 2.75 -11.73 4.08
N GLN A 437 3.37 -10.55 4.09
CA GLN A 437 4.77 -10.34 4.46
C GLN A 437 4.92 -9.16 5.42
N LEU A 438 5.93 -9.27 6.27
CA LEU A 438 6.28 -8.25 7.24
C LEU A 438 7.31 -7.29 6.64
N ALA A 439 6.99 -6.00 6.58
CA ALA A 439 7.78 -5.00 5.86
C ALA A 439 9.18 -4.80 6.45
N LEU A 440 9.31 -4.71 7.78
CA LEU A 440 10.62 -4.51 8.43
C LEU A 440 11.56 -5.70 8.18
N GLN A 441 11.03 -6.93 8.16
CA GLN A 441 11.83 -8.12 7.82
C GLN A 441 12.29 -8.12 6.36
N ARG A 442 11.47 -7.61 5.45
CA ARG A 442 11.85 -7.48 4.04
C ARG A 442 12.95 -6.44 3.83
N TYR A 443 12.96 -5.40 4.67
CA TYR A 443 13.92 -4.29 4.64
C TYR A 443 15.14 -4.51 5.54
N SER A 444 15.27 -5.71 6.12
CA SER A 444 16.37 -6.09 7.01
C SER A 444 17.00 -7.42 6.59
N ARG A 445 18.13 -7.73 7.20
CA ARG A 445 18.78 -9.06 7.15
C ARG A 445 19.12 -9.51 8.56
N ARG A 446 18.85 -10.77 8.89
CA ARG A 446 19.25 -11.36 10.14
C ARG A 446 20.67 -11.87 10.00
N VAL A 447 21.53 -11.48 10.92
CA VAL A 447 22.95 -11.89 10.97
C VAL A 447 23.27 -12.54 12.28
N SER A 448 24.30 -13.39 12.32
CA SER A 448 24.68 -14.15 13.51
C SER A 448 26.14 -13.92 13.90
N ILE A 449 26.41 -14.00 15.20
CA ILE A 449 27.74 -13.99 15.81
C ILE A 449 27.89 -15.33 16.52
N ALA A 450 28.74 -16.20 16.03
CA ALA A 450 29.03 -17.51 16.61
C ALA A 450 30.51 -17.57 17.04
N MET A 451 30.81 -16.93 18.17
CA MET A 451 32.19 -16.87 18.73
C MET A 451 32.18 -17.27 20.21
N ALA A 452 33.22 -17.95 20.65
CA ALA A 452 33.37 -18.28 22.05
C ALA A 452 33.38 -17.00 22.92
N GLY A 453 32.55 -16.98 23.98
CA GLY A 453 32.46 -15.86 24.94
C GLY A 453 31.45 -14.78 24.58
N VAL A 454 30.74 -14.85 23.45
CA VAL A 454 29.67 -13.90 23.06
C VAL A 454 28.29 -14.32 23.60
N ALA A 455 28.21 -15.43 24.33
CA ALA A 455 26.96 -15.87 24.96
C ALA A 455 26.50 -14.81 25.98
N GLY A 456 25.29 -14.29 25.76
CA GLY A 456 24.54 -13.53 26.76
C GLY A 456 24.41 -14.33 28.06
N PRO A 457 23.93 -13.71 29.18
CA PRO A 457 23.89 -14.34 30.47
C PRO A 457 23.24 -15.70 30.39
N SER A 458 23.98 -16.73 30.78
CA SER A 458 23.56 -18.13 30.77
C SER A 458 22.22 -18.27 31.48
N GLY A 459 21.17 -18.46 30.68
CA GLY A 459 19.88 -18.95 31.16
C GLY A 459 20.12 -20.29 31.86
N GLY A 460 19.72 -20.37 33.12
CA GLY A 460 19.97 -21.52 33.98
C GLY A 460 19.48 -22.81 33.31
N ASN A 461 20.23 -23.87 33.50
CA ASN A 461 19.93 -25.25 33.20
C ASN A 461 18.48 -25.59 33.50
N VAL A 462 17.67 -25.78 32.45
CA VAL A 462 16.47 -26.58 32.58
C VAL A 462 16.91 -28.04 32.34
N ARG A 463 16.99 -28.78 33.44
CA ARG A 463 17.07 -30.23 33.43
C ARG A 463 15.72 -30.84 33.06
#